data_41e0a31745358905a6b2f6e9c9279807
#
_entry.id   41e0a31745358905a6b2f6e9c9279807
#
_cell.length_a   1.000
_cell.length_b   1.000
_cell.length_c   1.000
_cell.angle_alpha   90.00
_cell.angle_beta   90.00
_cell.angle_gamma   90.00
#
_symmetry.space_group_name_H-M   'P 1'
#
loop_
_entity.id
_entity.type
_entity.pdbx_description
1 polymer ?
#
loop_
_entity_poly.entity_id
_entity_poly.type
_entity_poly.pdbx_seq_one_letter_code
_entity_poly.pdbx_strand_id
1 'polypeptide(L)'
;MKKLIALFLCLVMVCALAACAGGEAKKGEEAKSDFKVGFIFLHDENSTYDLNFINAANAAKAELGLTDDQVIIRKNVPEGQECYNAAAELVDEGCDIIFADSFGHEDFMIQAAKEFPNVQFCHATGTKAHTEKIANYHNAFAHIYQGRYLAGVAAGLKMNEMIAAGKFTAEEAKIGYIGAFTYAEVVSGYTSFFLGARSVCPTVTMDVTFTGSWYDETAEKEGAQALIGRDCKLISQHADSMGAPTACETAGIPNVSYNGSTEAACPNTYIVSSRIDWTPYFVFAIKAAMNGEEIPYDWCGGLKEGSVVLTDINTNVAAEGTVEKLEEVKKGLEDGTIHVYDVTTFTVDGKQLDSYLADVDTDPAYEKDTEVIHDGYFDESNYRSAPYFDLRIDGINLLDEKY
;
A
#
# COMPACT_ATOMS: atom_id res chain seq x y z
N MET A 1 -66.42 30.86 -28.42
CA MET A 1 -65.92 30.12 -27.21
C MET A 1 -65.09 28.87 -27.54
N LYS A 2 -65.44 28.06 -28.55
CA LYS A 2 -64.69 26.83 -28.88
C LYS A 2 -63.26 27.04 -29.47
N LYS A 3 -62.98 28.19 -30.10
CA LYS A 3 -61.65 28.51 -30.67
C LYS A 3 -60.62 29.09 -29.65
N LEU A 4 -61.11 29.66 -28.53
CA LEU A 4 -60.24 30.17 -27.47
C LEU A 4 -59.75 29.02 -26.53
N ILE A 5 -60.57 27.97 -26.38
CA ILE A 5 -60.19 26.81 -25.54
C ILE A 5 -59.11 25.97 -26.21
N ALA A 6 -59.15 25.89 -27.57
CA ALA A 6 -58.06 25.14 -28.30
C ALA A 6 -56.69 25.83 -28.23
N LEU A 7 -56.69 27.19 -28.19
CA LEU A 7 -55.43 27.97 -28.11
C LEU A 7 -54.84 27.91 -26.72
N PHE A 8 -55.66 27.81 -25.67
CA PHE A 8 -55.16 27.65 -24.26
C PHE A 8 -54.60 26.24 -23.95
N LEU A 9 -55.25 25.21 -24.58
CA LEU A 9 -54.71 23.84 -24.46
C LEU A 9 -53.36 23.63 -25.20
N CYS A 10 -53.18 24.29 -26.36
CA CYS A 10 -51.89 24.24 -27.08
C CYS A 10 -50.79 25.01 -26.32
N LEU A 11 -51.10 26.09 -25.59
CA LEU A 11 -50.13 26.83 -24.81
C LEU A 11 -49.69 26.09 -23.56
N VAL A 12 -50.59 25.31 -22.93
CA VAL A 12 -50.28 24.47 -21.75
C VAL A 12 -49.46 23.23 -22.14
N MET A 13 -49.66 22.65 -23.34
CA MET A 13 -48.84 21.54 -23.83
C MET A 13 -47.42 21.97 -24.26
N VAL A 14 -47.23 23.21 -24.74
CA VAL A 14 -45.89 23.72 -25.06
C VAL A 14 -45.10 24.04 -23.81
N CYS A 15 -45.73 24.47 -22.71
CA CYS A 15 -45.06 24.66 -21.42
C CYS A 15 -44.76 23.34 -20.70
N ALA A 16 -45.49 22.24 -20.95
CA ALA A 16 -45.23 20.95 -20.36
C ALA A 16 -44.08 20.18 -21.07
N LEU A 17 -43.76 20.48 -22.33
CA LEU A 17 -42.63 19.90 -23.06
C LEU A 17 -41.30 20.65 -22.83
N ALA A 18 -41.34 21.89 -22.32
CA ALA A 18 -40.14 22.64 -21.92
C ALA A 18 -39.67 22.31 -20.49
N ALA A 19 -40.46 21.61 -19.68
CA ALA A 19 -40.11 21.23 -18.31
C ALA A 19 -39.42 19.83 -18.20
N CYS A 20 -39.30 19.07 -19.29
CA CYS A 20 -38.64 17.76 -19.32
C CYS A 20 -37.29 17.77 -20.05
N ALA A 21 -36.79 18.96 -20.48
CA ALA A 21 -35.47 19.08 -21.15
C ALA A 21 -34.43 19.84 -20.31
N GLY A 22 -34.64 19.95 -19.01
CA GLY A 22 -33.72 20.57 -18.06
C GLY A 22 -33.30 19.59 -16.99
N GLY A 23 -32.81 18.39 -17.38
CA GLY A 23 -31.89 17.65 -16.58
C GLY A 23 -30.53 18.34 -16.72
N GLU A 24 -30.24 19.27 -15.82
CA GLU A 24 -28.85 19.71 -15.62
C GLU A 24 -28.01 18.45 -15.33
N ALA A 25 -27.31 17.99 -16.37
CA ALA A 25 -26.09 17.25 -16.10
C ALA A 25 -25.30 18.15 -15.13
N LYS A 26 -25.04 17.72 -13.91
CA LYS A 26 -24.04 18.32 -13.05
C LYS A 26 -22.81 18.51 -13.94
N LYS A 27 -22.51 19.76 -14.32
CA LYS A 27 -21.17 20.08 -14.81
C LYS A 27 -20.22 19.55 -13.77
N GLY A 28 -19.35 18.64 -14.16
CA GLY A 28 -18.17 18.34 -13.37
C GLY A 28 -17.54 19.70 -13.06
N GLU A 29 -17.21 19.95 -11.81
CA GLU A 29 -16.48 21.14 -11.43
C GLU A 29 -15.25 21.19 -12.31
N GLU A 30 -15.13 22.23 -13.15
CA GLU A 30 -13.91 22.49 -13.91
C GLU A 30 -12.81 22.77 -12.87
N ALA A 31 -11.73 22.01 -12.92
CA ALA A 31 -10.55 22.27 -12.10
C ALA A 31 -10.17 23.75 -12.20
N LYS A 32 -9.83 24.40 -11.08
CA LYS A 32 -9.33 25.78 -11.11
C LYS A 32 -8.20 25.84 -12.13
N SER A 33 -8.24 26.78 -13.04
CA SER A 33 -7.31 26.84 -14.19
C SER A 33 -5.84 27.03 -13.80
N ASP A 34 -5.56 27.40 -12.56
CA ASP A 34 -4.25 27.68 -11.97
C ASP A 34 -3.82 26.72 -10.87
N PHE A 35 -4.66 25.73 -10.48
CA PHE A 35 -4.33 24.74 -9.45
C PHE A 35 -3.26 23.76 -9.95
N LYS A 36 -2.20 23.56 -9.15
CA LYS A 36 -1.09 22.68 -9.50
C LYS A 36 -0.79 21.67 -8.40
N VAL A 37 -0.34 20.50 -8.82
CA VAL A 37 0.02 19.37 -7.98
C VAL A 37 1.48 19.01 -8.20
N GLY A 38 2.25 18.91 -7.12
CA GLY A 38 3.64 18.49 -7.11
C GLY A 38 3.79 17.07 -6.57
N PHE A 39 4.72 16.29 -7.14
CA PHE A 39 5.08 14.96 -6.64
C PHE A 39 6.60 14.85 -6.53
N ILE A 40 7.06 14.24 -5.43
CA ILE A 40 8.45 13.96 -5.10
C ILE A 40 8.60 12.46 -4.89
N PHE A 41 9.37 11.79 -5.73
CA PHE A 41 9.60 10.34 -5.67
C PHE A 41 11.08 10.04 -5.46
N LEU A 42 11.36 9.05 -4.58
CA LEU A 42 12.72 8.64 -4.24
C LEU A 42 13.48 8.07 -5.44
N HIS A 43 12.80 7.25 -6.24
CA HIS A 43 13.35 6.63 -7.43
C HIS A 43 12.53 6.95 -8.68
N ASP A 44 12.54 6.07 -9.65
CA ASP A 44 11.81 6.15 -10.91
C ASP A 44 11.03 4.84 -11.19
N GLU A 45 10.63 4.64 -12.43
CA GLU A 45 9.82 3.49 -12.88
C GLU A 45 10.50 2.12 -12.70
N ASN A 46 11.79 2.07 -12.38
CA ASN A 46 12.51 0.82 -12.13
C ASN A 46 12.22 0.25 -10.73
N SER A 47 11.88 1.11 -9.77
CA SER A 47 11.40 0.69 -8.46
C SER A 47 9.92 0.31 -8.54
N THR A 48 9.56 -0.89 -8.08
CA THR A 48 8.15 -1.34 -8.06
C THR A 48 7.29 -0.51 -7.11
N TYR A 49 7.89 0.04 -6.04
CA TYR A 49 7.23 0.94 -5.10
C TYR A 49 6.89 2.29 -5.75
N ASP A 50 7.91 3.00 -6.26
CA ASP A 50 7.73 4.33 -6.87
C ASP A 50 6.83 4.27 -8.12
N LEU A 51 6.87 3.17 -8.87
CA LEU A 51 6.00 2.96 -10.03
C LEU A 51 4.51 3.02 -9.66
N ASN A 52 4.11 2.56 -8.47
CA ASN A 52 2.72 2.67 -8.01
C ASN A 52 2.30 4.13 -7.82
N PHE A 53 3.19 4.98 -7.28
CA PHE A 53 2.94 6.41 -7.12
C PHE A 53 2.89 7.14 -8.46
N ILE A 54 3.81 6.82 -9.36
CA ILE A 54 3.84 7.40 -10.72
C ILE A 54 2.53 7.05 -11.47
N ASN A 55 2.11 5.79 -11.41
CA ASN A 55 0.86 5.34 -12.02
C ASN A 55 -0.35 6.04 -11.41
N ALA A 56 -0.40 6.17 -10.09
CA ALA A 56 -1.48 6.83 -9.37
C ALA A 56 -1.53 8.34 -9.65
N ALA A 57 -0.38 9.01 -9.76
CA ALA A 57 -0.31 10.42 -10.15
C ALA A 57 -0.90 10.64 -11.55
N ASN A 58 -0.56 9.77 -12.51
CA ASN A 58 -1.11 9.81 -13.85
C ASN A 58 -2.61 9.48 -13.88
N ALA A 59 -3.06 8.51 -13.09
CA ALA A 59 -4.47 8.15 -12.98
C ALA A 59 -5.30 9.27 -12.34
N ALA A 60 -4.83 9.85 -11.23
CA ALA A 60 -5.48 10.99 -10.58
C ALA A 60 -5.54 12.21 -11.50
N LYS A 61 -4.46 12.51 -12.24
CA LYS A 61 -4.44 13.54 -13.27
C LYS A 61 -5.55 13.33 -14.30
N ALA A 62 -5.69 12.11 -14.83
CA ALA A 62 -6.69 11.77 -15.83
C ALA A 62 -8.11 11.85 -15.25
N GLU A 63 -8.35 11.33 -14.04
CA GLU A 63 -9.67 11.35 -13.38
C GLU A 63 -10.15 12.77 -13.06
N LEU A 64 -9.20 13.62 -12.61
CA LEU A 64 -9.51 15.01 -12.25
C LEU A 64 -9.49 15.97 -13.43
N GLY A 65 -9.12 15.52 -14.63
CA GLY A 65 -9.04 16.34 -15.84
C GLY A 65 -7.95 17.41 -15.77
N LEU A 66 -6.87 17.16 -15.01
CA LEU A 66 -5.71 18.06 -14.93
C LEU A 66 -4.87 17.98 -16.20
N THR A 67 -4.31 19.11 -16.60
CA THR A 67 -3.40 19.20 -17.76
C THR A 67 -1.96 18.80 -17.41
N ASP A 68 -1.10 18.65 -18.43
CA ASP A 68 0.32 18.38 -18.21
C ASP A 68 1.03 19.49 -17.43
N ASP A 69 0.61 20.75 -17.63
CA ASP A 69 1.20 21.91 -16.95
C ASP A 69 0.75 22.03 -15.47
N GLN A 70 -0.29 21.30 -15.07
CA GLN A 70 -0.82 21.30 -13.70
C GLN A 70 -0.23 20.18 -12.82
N VAL A 71 0.51 19.23 -13.38
CA VAL A 71 1.10 18.10 -12.63
C VAL A 71 2.60 18.06 -12.84
N ILE A 72 3.36 18.28 -11.77
CA ILE A 72 4.82 18.38 -11.81
C ILE A 72 5.39 17.22 -11.00
N ILE A 73 6.23 16.39 -11.62
CA ILE A 73 6.84 15.21 -10.98
C ILE A 73 8.35 15.38 -10.90
N ARG A 74 8.90 15.19 -9.71
CA ARG A 74 10.33 15.09 -9.42
C ARG A 74 10.66 13.65 -9.05
N LYS A 75 11.56 13.01 -9.79
CA LYS A 75 12.05 11.65 -9.56
C LYS A 75 13.51 11.65 -9.14
N ASN A 76 13.92 10.55 -8.52
CA ASN A 76 15.30 10.38 -8.05
C ASN A 76 15.70 11.48 -7.05
N VAL A 77 14.77 11.83 -6.14
CA VAL A 77 15.00 12.82 -5.09
C VAL A 77 15.43 12.08 -3.81
N PRO A 78 16.69 12.18 -3.38
CA PRO A 78 17.18 11.47 -2.20
C PRO A 78 16.44 11.85 -0.92
N GLU A 79 16.43 10.92 0.02
CA GLU A 79 15.99 11.19 1.40
C GLU A 79 16.96 12.16 2.07
N GLY A 80 16.52 13.36 2.39
CA GLY A 80 17.38 14.38 2.97
C GLY A 80 16.98 15.80 2.57
N GLN A 81 17.94 16.72 2.67
CA GLN A 81 17.76 18.14 2.32
C GLN A 81 17.28 18.33 0.88
N GLU A 82 17.59 17.39 -0.01
CA GLU A 82 17.14 17.38 -1.39
C GLU A 82 15.61 17.31 -1.51
N CYS A 83 14.95 16.59 -0.60
CA CYS A 83 13.48 16.54 -0.53
C CYS A 83 12.90 17.91 -0.18
N TYR A 84 13.44 18.60 0.83
CA TYR A 84 13.01 19.96 1.17
C TYR A 84 13.23 20.91 -0.01
N ASN A 85 14.40 20.85 -0.65
CA ASN A 85 14.71 21.71 -1.78
C ASN A 85 13.72 21.49 -2.95
N ALA A 86 13.41 20.23 -3.26
CA ALA A 86 12.41 19.88 -4.27
C ALA A 86 11.01 20.38 -3.90
N ALA A 87 10.64 20.29 -2.62
CA ALA A 87 9.36 20.81 -2.13
C ALA A 87 9.29 22.34 -2.28
N ALA A 88 10.34 23.06 -1.88
CA ALA A 88 10.42 24.52 -2.03
C ALA A 88 10.36 24.97 -3.50
N GLU A 89 11.07 24.27 -4.41
CA GLU A 89 11.01 24.53 -5.85
C GLU A 89 9.58 24.33 -6.39
N LEU A 90 8.87 23.26 -5.98
CA LEU A 90 7.48 23.02 -6.38
C LEU A 90 6.53 24.13 -5.86
N VAL A 91 6.78 24.66 -4.66
CA VAL A 91 6.04 25.83 -4.14
C VAL A 91 6.31 27.06 -5.02
N ASP A 92 7.55 27.32 -5.39
CA ASP A 92 7.92 28.43 -6.27
C ASP A 92 7.32 28.28 -7.69
N GLU A 93 7.11 27.04 -8.16
CA GLU A 93 6.42 26.74 -9.42
C GLU A 93 4.89 26.87 -9.30
N GLY A 94 4.37 27.18 -8.11
CA GLY A 94 2.96 27.45 -7.82
C GLY A 94 2.14 26.21 -7.52
N CYS A 95 2.70 25.14 -6.97
CA CYS A 95 1.93 23.99 -6.52
C CYS A 95 1.10 24.34 -5.26
N ASP A 96 -0.18 23.95 -5.26
CA ASP A 96 -1.11 24.11 -4.14
C ASP A 96 -1.05 22.91 -3.17
N ILE A 97 -0.66 21.74 -3.69
CA ILE A 97 -0.50 20.50 -2.93
C ILE A 97 0.73 19.73 -3.44
N ILE A 98 1.52 19.16 -2.52
CA ILE A 98 2.75 18.44 -2.82
C ILE A 98 2.74 17.10 -2.08
N PHE A 99 3.05 16.02 -2.80
CA PHE A 99 3.13 14.66 -2.27
C PHE A 99 4.58 14.18 -2.28
N ALA A 100 4.99 13.43 -1.24
CA ALA A 100 6.25 12.69 -1.20
C ALA A 100 6.00 11.23 -0.79
N ASP A 101 6.83 10.30 -1.29
CA ASP A 101 6.57 8.86 -1.18
C ASP A 101 7.49 8.10 -0.23
N SER A 102 8.64 8.60 0.13
CA SER A 102 9.62 7.82 0.88
C SER A 102 9.66 8.15 2.36
N PHE A 103 9.89 7.12 3.20
CA PHE A 103 9.92 7.24 4.67
C PHE A 103 10.86 8.34 5.15
N GLY A 104 12.06 8.45 4.61
CA GLY A 104 13.04 9.48 5.00
C GLY A 104 12.75 10.88 4.46
N HIS A 105 11.71 11.08 3.65
CA HIS A 105 11.24 12.41 3.25
C HIS A 105 10.44 13.12 4.35
N GLU A 106 9.94 12.41 5.38
CA GLU A 106 8.97 12.94 6.35
C GLU A 106 9.41 14.23 7.02
N ASP A 107 10.59 14.27 7.65
CA ASP A 107 11.07 15.46 8.40
C ASP A 107 11.24 16.68 7.48
N PHE A 108 11.62 16.46 6.24
CA PHE A 108 11.82 17.52 5.24
C PHE A 108 10.49 18.05 4.69
N MET A 109 9.47 17.20 4.56
CA MET A 109 8.11 17.61 4.24
C MET A 109 7.47 18.39 5.39
N ILE A 110 7.70 17.98 6.65
CA ILE A 110 7.28 18.73 7.84
C ILE A 110 7.96 20.11 7.89
N GLN A 111 9.26 20.18 7.59
CA GLN A 111 9.97 21.45 7.51
C GLN A 111 9.34 22.37 6.45
N ALA A 112 9.06 21.85 5.25
CA ALA A 112 8.42 22.61 4.18
C ALA A 112 7.00 23.07 4.57
N ALA A 113 6.20 22.20 5.20
CA ALA A 113 4.85 22.56 5.67
C ALA A 113 4.87 23.70 6.69
N LYS A 114 5.85 23.73 7.60
CA LYS A 114 6.02 24.83 8.57
C LYS A 114 6.40 26.15 7.90
N GLU A 115 7.15 26.12 6.80
CA GLU A 115 7.61 27.30 6.08
C GLU A 115 6.57 27.84 5.09
N PHE A 116 5.82 26.95 4.45
CA PHE A 116 4.84 27.28 3.41
C PHE A 116 3.39 26.97 3.84
N PRO A 117 2.80 27.73 4.79
CA PRO A 117 1.53 27.37 5.41
C PRO A 117 0.30 27.44 4.48
N ASN A 118 0.44 27.95 3.28
CA ASN A 118 -0.63 28.04 2.28
C ASN A 118 -0.63 26.88 1.27
N VAL A 119 0.34 25.97 1.33
CA VAL A 119 0.47 24.80 0.48
C VAL A 119 0.21 23.55 1.32
N GLN A 120 -0.52 22.57 0.77
CA GLN A 120 -0.74 21.29 1.45
C GLN A 120 0.44 20.34 1.18
N PHE A 121 0.92 19.66 2.21
CA PHE A 121 1.99 18.67 2.12
C PHE A 121 1.48 17.32 2.57
N CYS A 122 1.54 16.35 1.68
CA CYS A 122 1.08 14.98 1.89
C CYS A 122 2.26 14.03 1.81
N HIS A 123 2.40 13.15 2.78
CA HIS A 123 3.53 12.24 2.85
C HIS A 123 3.04 10.79 3.05
N ALA A 124 3.50 9.90 2.20
CA ALA A 124 3.25 8.47 2.35
C ALA A 124 4.25 7.84 3.33
N THR A 125 3.78 6.87 4.11
CA THR A 125 4.55 6.13 5.12
C THR A 125 4.96 6.91 6.38
N GLY A 126 4.62 8.19 6.48
CA GLY A 126 4.97 9.02 7.63
C GLY A 126 4.22 8.64 8.92
N THR A 127 4.78 9.02 10.06
CA THR A 127 4.30 8.64 11.39
C THR A 127 3.95 9.83 12.29
N LYS A 128 4.16 11.08 11.83
CA LYS A 128 4.20 12.26 12.72
C LYS A 128 3.05 13.24 12.55
N ALA A 129 2.18 13.12 11.55
CA ALA A 129 1.18 14.14 11.25
C ALA A 129 0.22 14.39 12.42
N HIS A 130 -0.33 13.35 13.05
CA HIS A 130 -1.27 13.48 14.17
C HIS A 130 -0.59 13.92 15.49
N THR A 131 0.72 13.76 15.63
CA THR A 131 1.51 14.26 16.78
C THR A 131 1.95 15.71 16.56
N GLU A 132 2.50 16.03 15.39
CA GLU A 132 2.93 17.39 15.01
C GLU A 132 1.76 18.38 14.88
N LYS A 133 0.59 17.91 14.43
CA LYS A 133 -0.66 18.67 14.27
C LYS A 133 -0.51 19.97 13.47
N ILE A 134 0.28 19.93 12.42
CA ILE A 134 0.46 21.03 11.47
C ILE A 134 -0.68 20.99 10.47
N ALA A 135 -1.47 22.05 10.39
CA ALA A 135 -2.75 22.08 9.66
C ALA A 135 -2.65 21.76 8.15
N ASN A 136 -1.48 21.89 7.56
CA ASN A 136 -1.21 21.62 6.14
C ASN A 136 -0.22 20.47 5.93
N TYR A 137 -0.07 19.58 6.91
CA TYR A 137 0.77 18.38 6.79
C TYR A 137 -0.04 17.13 7.12
N HIS A 138 0.02 16.13 6.23
CA HIS A 138 -0.84 14.94 6.26
C HIS A 138 -0.03 13.69 5.93
N ASN A 139 -0.26 12.61 6.69
CA ASN A 139 0.27 11.30 6.38
C ASN A 139 -0.78 10.41 5.69
N ALA A 140 -0.32 9.48 4.89
CA ALA A 140 -1.16 8.46 4.28
C ALA A 140 -0.44 7.12 4.22
N PHE A 141 -1.23 6.05 4.31
CA PHE A 141 -0.79 4.69 4.04
C PHE A 141 -1.95 3.84 3.52
N ALA A 142 -1.73 2.53 3.43
CA ALA A 142 -2.79 1.58 3.12
C ALA A 142 -2.74 0.40 4.08
N HIS A 143 -3.88 -0.26 4.29
CA HIS A 143 -3.97 -1.54 4.99
C HIS A 143 -3.30 -2.66 4.16
N ILE A 144 -2.05 -2.44 3.75
CA ILE A 144 -1.34 -3.34 2.83
C ILE A 144 -1.16 -4.74 3.43
N TYR A 145 -1.19 -4.87 4.76
CA TYR A 145 -1.21 -6.16 5.44
C TYR A 145 -2.34 -7.08 4.95
N GLN A 146 -3.49 -6.53 4.50
CA GLN A 146 -4.58 -7.32 3.90
C GLN A 146 -4.12 -7.97 2.59
N GLY A 147 -3.45 -7.20 1.72
CA GLY A 147 -2.88 -7.70 0.46
C GLY A 147 -1.72 -8.67 0.69
N ARG A 148 -0.87 -8.37 1.68
CA ARG A 148 0.23 -9.28 2.08
C ARG A 148 -0.30 -10.61 2.59
N TYR A 149 -1.37 -10.60 3.38
CA TYR A 149 -2.06 -11.82 3.83
C TYR A 149 -2.59 -12.64 2.64
N LEU A 150 -3.27 -12.01 1.69
CA LEU A 150 -3.73 -12.67 0.46
C LEU A 150 -2.57 -13.29 -0.34
N ALA A 151 -1.49 -12.55 -0.52
CA ALA A 151 -0.28 -13.03 -1.18
C ALA A 151 0.35 -14.23 -0.43
N GLY A 152 0.29 -14.18 0.91
CA GLY A 152 0.68 -15.29 1.79
C GLY A 152 -0.19 -16.54 1.59
N VAL A 153 -1.51 -16.38 1.46
CA VAL A 153 -2.42 -17.50 1.16
C VAL A 153 -2.02 -18.17 -0.16
N ALA A 154 -1.72 -17.40 -1.21
CA ALA A 154 -1.23 -17.94 -2.48
C ALA A 154 0.07 -18.73 -2.32
N ALA A 155 1.01 -18.19 -1.52
CA ALA A 155 2.27 -18.88 -1.19
C ALA A 155 2.01 -20.21 -0.45
N GLY A 156 1.15 -20.21 0.57
CA GLY A 156 0.82 -21.42 1.33
C GLY A 156 0.13 -22.50 0.50
N LEU A 157 -0.75 -22.12 -0.43
CA LEU A 157 -1.36 -23.07 -1.39
C LEU A 157 -0.29 -23.69 -2.30
N LYS A 158 0.67 -22.90 -2.77
CA LYS A 158 1.80 -23.41 -3.57
C LYS A 158 2.70 -24.36 -2.77
N MET A 159 2.95 -24.05 -1.50
CA MET A 159 3.68 -24.96 -0.61
C MET A 159 2.94 -26.31 -0.47
N ASN A 160 1.62 -26.31 -0.26
CA ASN A 160 0.81 -27.53 -0.19
C ASN A 160 0.82 -28.33 -1.47
N GLU A 161 0.74 -27.67 -2.62
CA GLU A 161 0.87 -28.35 -3.93
C GLU A 161 2.23 -29.06 -4.05
N MET A 162 3.31 -28.39 -3.67
CA MET A 162 4.65 -28.97 -3.73
C MET A 162 4.85 -30.14 -2.74
N ILE A 163 4.27 -30.06 -1.54
CA ILE A 163 4.24 -31.15 -0.55
C ILE A 163 3.46 -32.35 -1.14
N ALA A 164 2.28 -32.13 -1.69
CA ALA A 164 1.46 -33.17 -2.30
C ALA A 164 2.16 -33.84 -3.49
N ALA A 165 2.96 -33.08 -4.25
CA ALA A 165 3.81 -33.60 -5.32
C ALA A 165 5.08 -34.32 -4.85
N GLY A 166 5.30 -34.43 -3.52
CA GLY A 166 6.44 -35.11 -2.91
C GLY A 166 7.79 -34.41 -3.13
N LYS A 167 7.78 -33.10 -3.36
CA LYS A 167 9.02 -32.33 -3.53
C LYS A 167 9.76 -32.12 -2.22
N PHE A 168 9.05 -32.06 -1.10
CA PHE A 168 9.56 -31.99 0.27
C PHE A 168 8.42 -32.36 1.24
N THR A 169 8.74 -32.60 2.51
CA THR A 169 7.76 -32.94 3.55
C THR A 169 7.13 -31.71 4.17
N ALA A 170 6.00 -31.86 4.87
CA ALA A 170 5.33 -30.75 5.54
C ALA A 170 6.25 -30.06 6.58
N GLU A 171 7.12 -30.80 7.25
CA GLU A 171 8.07 -30.31 8.24
C GLU A 171 9.21 -29.49 7.59
N GLU A 172 9.46 -29.69 6.29
CA GLU A 172 10.46 -28.94 5.51
C GLU A 172 9.87 -27.67 4.84
N ALA A 173 8.58 -27.38 5.07
CA ALA A 173 7.92 -26.22 4.51
C ALA A 173 8.49 -24.93 5.10
N LYS A 174 9.42 -24.31 4.37
CA LYS A 174 10.10 -23.07 4.75
C LYS A 174 10.03 -22.05 3.63
N ILE A 175 9.59 -20.83 3.98
CA ILE A 175 9.58 -19.66 3.09
C ILE A 175 10.79 -18.77 3.44
N GLY A 176 11.41 -18.15 2.45
CA GLY A 176 12.38 -17.08 2.62
C GLY A 176 11.73 -15.72 2.35
N TYR A 177 12.11 -14.71 3.13
CA TYR A 177 11.63 -13.35 2.96
C TYR A 177 12.78 -12.34 3.02
N ILE A 178 12.80 -11.39 2.09
CA ILE A 178 13.83 -10.36 2.01
C ILE A 178 13.18 -9.02 2.37
N GLY A 179 13.49 -8.52 3.57
CA GLY A 179 13.11 -7.20 4.02
C GLY A 179 14.13 -6.13 3.62
N ALA A 180 13.71 -4.86 3.64
CA ALA A 180 14.60 -3.71 3.49
C ALA A 180 15.20 -3.34 4.85
N PHE A 181 14.37 -2.93 5.79
CA PHE A 181 14.72 -2.50 7.15
C PHE A 181 13.88 -3.25 8.20
N THR A 182 14.17 -3.02 9.48
CA THR A 182 13.41 -3.61 10.60
C THR A 182 12.27 -2.72 11.12
N TYR A 183 11.79 -1.79 10.30
CA TYR A 183 10.68 -0.89 10.65
C TYR A 183 9.35 -1.64 10.78
N ALA A 184 8.42 -1.09 11.56
CA ALA A 184 7.11 -1.71 11.81
C ALA A 184 6.34 -2.02 10.51
N GLU A 185 6.47 -1.20 9.47
CA GLU A 185 5.91 -1.44 8.14
C GLU A 185 6.39 -2.76 7.54
N VAL A 186 7.70 -3.02 7.60
CA VAL A 186 8.30 -4.26 7.07
C VAL A 186 7.93 -5.45 7.94
N VAL A 187 7.89 -5.25 9.28
CA VAL A 187 7.46 -6.27 10.25
C VAL A 187 6.01 -6.67 10.02
N SER A 188 5.10 -5.70 9.90
CA SER A 188 3.70 -5.93 9.53
C SER A 188 3.60 -6.68 8.20
N GLY A 189 4.38 -6.27 7.19
CA GLY A 189 4.39 -6.86 5.86
C GLY A 189 4.77 -8.34 5.86
N TYR A 190 5.90 -8.72 6.44
CA TYR A 190 6.30 -10.13 6.45
C TYR A 190 5.46 -10.97 7.40
N THR A 191 4.98 -10.39 8.51
CA THR A 191 4.14 -11.12 9.47
C THR A 191 2.77 -11.44 8.87
N SER A 192 2.10 -10.48 8.24
CA SER A 192 0.81 -10.72 7.59
C SER A 192 0.93 -11.73 6.44
N PHE A 193 1.99 -11.66 5.64
CA PHE A 193 2.30 -12.65 4.62
C PHE A 193 2.46 -14.06 5.21
N PHE A 194 3.22 -14.18 6.29
CA PHE A 194 3.41 -15.46 6.99
C PHE A 194 2.11 -16.01 7.56
N LEU A 195 1.29 -15.16 8.19
CA LEU A 195 -0.01 -15.56 8.73
C LEU A 195 -0.95 -16.05 7.63
N GLY A 196 -0.94 -15.38 6.47
CA GLY A 196 -1.67 -15.83 5.28
C GLY A 196 -1.21 -17.21 4.80
N ALA A 197 0.10 -17.43 4.69
CA ALA A 197 0.65 -18.72 4.29
C ALA A 197 0.31 -19.83 5.30
N ARG A 198 0.45 -19.53 6.60
CA ARG A 198 0.16 -20.47 7.68
C ARG A 198 -1.33 -20.83 7.81
N SER A 199 -2.23 -19.92 7.42
CA SER A 199 -3.67 -20.17 7.45
C SER A 199 -4.09 -21.37 6.57
N VAL A 200 -3.34 -21.67 5.52
CA VAL A 200 -3.58 -22.79 4.61
C VAL A 200 -2.50 -23.87 4.65
N CYS A 201 -1.28 -23.55 5.06
CA CYS A 201 -0.15 -24.48 5.26
C CYS A 201 0.36 -24.38 6.71
N PRO A 202 -0.27 -25.05 7.69
CA PRO A 202 -0.03 -24.82 9.11
C PRO A 202 1.39 -25.13 9.60
N THR A 203 2.17 -25.95 8.86
CA THR A 203 3.54 -26.32 9.22
C THR A 203 4.59 -25.36 8.69
N VAL A 204 4.18 -24.35 7.90
CA VAL A 204 5.13 -23.41 7.29
C VAL A 204 5.90 -22.64 8.35
N THR A 205 7.19 -22.47 8.12
CA THR A 205 8.09 -21.57 8.85
C THR A 205 8.67 -20.53 7.89
N MET A 206 9.28 -19.46 8.42
CA MET A 206 9.86 -18.42 7.56
C MET A 206 11.19 -17.93 8.10
N ASP A 207 12.21 -17.89 7.22
CA ASP A 207 13.47 -17.20 7.46
C ASP A 207 13.41 -15.81 6.83
N VAL A 208 13.78 -14.76 7.58
CA VAL A 208 13.80 -13.36 7.11
C VAL A 208 15.22 -12.82 7.17
N THR A 209 15.66 -12.13 6.11
CA THR A 209 16.90 -11.36 6.07
C THR A 209 16.63 -9.94 5.59
N PHE A 210 17.53 -9.00 5.88
CA PHE A 210 17.36 -7.60 5.53
C PHE A 210 18.54 -7.10 4.69
N THR A 211 18.25 -6.18 3.74
CA THR A 211 19.27 -5.60 2.86
C THR A 211 19.86 -4.28 3.40
N GLY A 212 19.10 -3.57 4.25
CA GLY A 212 19.43 -2.20 4.68
C GLY A 212 19.21 -1.14 3.59
N SER A 213 18.40 -1.47 2.58
CA SER A 213 18.03 -0.55 1.49
C SER A 213 16.64 -0.88 0.99
N TRP A 214 15.88 0.14 0.56
CA TRP A 214 14.61 -0.07 -0.13
C TRP A 214 14.82 -0.70 -1.51
N TYR A 215 15.89 -0.30 -2.21
CA TYR A 215 16.22 -0.79 -3.55
C TYR A 215 17.71 -1.07 -3.65
N ASP A 216 18.10 -2.35 -3.69
CA ASP A 216 19.47 -2.81 -4.00
C ASP A 216 19.39 -4.17 -4.69
N GLU A 217 19.43 -4.16 -6.03
CA GLU A 217 19.28 -5.36 -6.84
C GLU A 217 20.33 -6.44 -6.52
N THR A 218 21.55 -6.02 -6.17
CA THR A 218 22.63 -6.96 -5.81
C THR A 218 22.38 -7.59 -4.46
N ALA A 219 22.11 -6.79 -3.42
CA ALA A 219 21.87 -7.29 -2.07
C ALA A 219 20.59 -8.16 -2.02
N GLU A 220 19.52 -7.77 -2.73
CA GLU A 220 18.30 -8.56 -2.82
C GLU A 220 18.53 -9.91 -3.52
N LYS A 221 19.30 -9.93 -4.61
CA LYS A 221 19.67 -11.15 -5.32
C LYS A 221 20.52 -12.09 -4.44
N GLU A 222 21.51 -11.54 -3.75
CA GLU A 222 22.37 -12.31 -2.83
C GLU A 222 21.55 -12.85 -1.65
N GLY A 223 20.64 -12.05 -1.08
CA GLY A 223 19.71 -12.45 -0.04
C GLY A 223 18.83 -13.62 -0.46
N ALA A 224 18.23 -13.54 -1.67
CA ALA A 224 17.42 -14.63 -2.23
C ALA A 224 18.24 -15.91 -2.41
N GLN A 225 19.45 -15.81 -2.97
CA GLN A 225 20.35 -16.95 -3.13
C GLN A 225 20.73 -17.57 -1.79
N ALA A 226 21.00 -16.76 -0.78
CA ALA A 226 21.31 -17.24 0.57
C ALA A 226 20.12 -17.99 1.20
N LEU A 227 18.89 -17.47 1.08
CA LEU A 227 17.67 -18.10 1.56
C LEU A 227 17.38 -19.43 0.83
N ILE A 228 17.58 -19.47 -0.49
CA ILE A 228 17.48 -20.70 -1.30
C ILE A 228 18.53 -21.72 -0.81
N GLY A 229 19.78 -21.27 -0.56
CA GLY A 229 20.84 -22.11 0.01
C GLY A 229 20.54 -22.61 1.43
N ARG A 230 19.62 -21.99 2.16
CA ARG A 230 19.08 -22.42 3.47
C ARG A 230 17.85 -23.32 3.33
N ASP A 231 17.58 -23.77 2.13
CA ASP A 231 16.50 -24.69 1.81
C ASP A 231 15.08 -24.07 1.89
N CYS A 232 14.98 -22.74 1.71
CA CYS A 232 13.68 -22.10 1.52
C CYS A 232 13.07 -22.53 0.17
N LYS A 233 11.81 -22.94 0.19
CA LYS A 233 11.10 -23.56 -0.93
C LYS A 233 10.31 -22.56 -1.79
N LEU A 234 10.12 -21.34 -1.26
CA LEU A 234 9.47 -20.20 -1.88
C LEU A 234 10.10 -18.93 -1.32
N ILE A 235 10.26 -17.90 -2.14
CA ILE A 235 10.80 -16.60 -1.73
C ILE A 235 9.75 -15.52 -1.89
N SER A 236 9.68 -14.61 -0.91
CA SER A 236 8.96 -13.35 -0.99
C SER A 236 9.86 -12.18 -0.58
N GLN A 237 9.41 -10.95 -0.79
CA GLN A 237 10.20 -9.76 -0.55
C GLN A 237 9.34 -8.57 -0.09
N HIS A 238 10.01 -7.60 0.52
CA HIS A 238 9.51 -6.26 0.79
C HIS A 238 10.37 -5.18 0.08
N ALA A 239 11.57 -5.55 -0.34
CA ALA A 239 12.46 -4.71 -1.14
C ALA A 239 11.99 -4.64 -2.62
N ASP A 240 12.38 -3.60 -3.36
CA ASP A 240 11.65 -3.09 -4.52
C ASP A 240 12.30 -3.41 -5.88
N SER A 241 13.43 -4.15 -5.90
CA SER A 241 14.15 -4.46 -7.13
C SER A 241 13.74 -5.81 -7.75
N MET A 242 14.27 -6.07 -8.93
CA MET A 242 14.15 -7.37 -9.63
C MET A 242 15.22 -8.40 -9.19
N GLY A 243 16.06 -8.10 -8.19
CA GLY A 243 17.15 -8.96 -7.74
C GLY A 243 16.66 -10.32 -7.24
N ALA A 244 15.73 -10.33 -6.28
CA ALA A 244 15.16 -11.55 -5.73
C ALA A 244 14.32 -12.35 -6.75
N PRO A 245 13.40 -11.73 -7.53
CA PRO A 245 12.67 -12.42 -8.58
C PRO A 245 13.55 -13.13 -9.61
N THR A 246 14.61 -12.46 -10.10
CA THR A 246 15.53 -13.05 -11.08
C THR A 246 16.37 -14.19 -10.50
N ALA A 247 16.73 -14.13 -9.21
CA ALA A 247 17.37 -15.25 -8.52
C ALA A 247 16.44 -16.45 -8.42
N CYS A 248 15.16 -16.23 -8.11
CA CYS A 248 14.14 -17.26 -8.05
C CYS A 248 13.92 -17.92 -9.42
N GLU A 249 13.81 -17.13 -10.50
CA GLU A 249 13.68 -17.66 -11.87
C GLU A 249 14.87 -18.53 -12.24
N THR A 250 16.09 -18.08 -11.93
CA THR A 250 17.33 -18.84 -12.21
C THR A 250 17.35 -20.17 -11.46
N ALA A 251 16.85 -20.20 -10.23
CA ALA A 251 16.84 -21.39 -9.37
C ALA A 251 15.60 -22.29 -9.57
N GLY A 252 14.58 -21.83 -10.30
CA GLY A 252 13.30 -22.54 -10.44
C GLY A 252 12.51 -22.61 -9.13
N ILE A 253 12.67 -21.62 -8.26
CA ILE A 253 11.98 -21.51 -6.95
C ILE A 253 10.80 -20.55 -7.08
N PRO A 254 9.57 -20.92 -6.65
CA PRO A 254 8.42 -20.04 -6.70
C PRO A 254 8.67 -18.70 -5.97
N ASN A 255 8.12 -17.63 -6.56
CA ASN A 255 8.25 -16.27 -6.04
C ASN A 255 6.88 -15.60 -5.88
N VAL A 256 6.69 -14.95 -4.73
CA VAL A 256 5.59 -14.01 -4.48
C VAL A 256 6.22 -12.65 -4.23
N SER A 257 6.04 -11.73 -5.16
CA SER A 257 6.67 -10.42 -5.13
C SER A 257 5.87 -9.39 -4.33
N TYR A 258 6.29 -8.13 -4.37
CA TYR A 258 5.66 -7.00 -3.71
C TYR A 258 5.68 -5.77 -4.61
N ASN A 259 4.72 -4.87 -4.39
CA ASN A 259 4.52 -3.59 -5.08
C ASN A 259 4.20 -3.66 -6.58
N GLY A 260 4.67 -4.64 -7.31
CA GLY A 260 4.43 -4.73 -8.75
C GLY A 260 4.51 -6.16 -9.27
N SER A 261 3.99 -6.40 -10.47
CA SER A 261 4.21 -7.68 -11.16
C SER A 261 5.65 -7.79 -11.62
N THR A 262 6.30 -8.87 -11.21
CA THR A 262 7.65 -9.23 -11.68
C THR A 262 7.60 -10.36 -12.72
N GLU A 263 6.42 -10.71 -13.23
CA GLU A 263 6.19 -11.81 -14.16
C GLU A 263 7.08 -11.70 -15.42
N ALA A 264 7.30 -10.49 -15.92
CA ALA A 264 8.16 -10.29 -17.09
C ALA A 264 9.62 -10.72 -16.84
N ALA A 265 10.11 -10.61 -15.60
CA ALA A 265 11.46 -11.03 -15.22
C ALA A 265 11.54 -12.49 -14.75
N CYS A 266 10.43 -13.05 -14.26
CA CYS A 266 10.39 -14.40 -13.71
C CYS A 266 9.10 -15.16 -14.09
N PRO A 267 8.84 -15.37 -15.40
CA PRO A 267 7.57 -15.91 -15.90
C PRO A 267 7.27 -17.34 -15.45
N ASN A 268 8.29 -18.12 -15.07
CA ASN A 268 8.13 -19.51 -14.66
C ASN A 268 8.07 -19.69 -13.13
N THR A 269 8.27 -18.64 -12.37
CA THR A 269 8.33 -18.70 -10.89
C THR A 269 7.43 -17.70 -10.20
N TYR A 270 7.07 -16.59 -10.84
CA TYR A 270 6.16 -15.58 -10.31
C TYR A 270 4.75 -16.13 -10.10
N ILE A 271 4.15 -15.86 -8.94
CA ILE A 271 2.77 -16.25 -8.60
C ILE A 271 1.84 -15.03 -8.62
N VAL A 272 2.10 -14.05 -7.77
CA VAL A 272 1.30 -12.86 -7.57
C VAL A 272 2.09 -11.83 -6.76
N SER A 273 1.68 -10.55 -6.82
CA SER A 273 2.12 -9.49 -5.90
C SER A 273 0.92 -8.79 -5.27
N SER A 274 1.04 -8.36 -4.03
CA SER A 274 0.19 -7.32 -3.47
C SER A 274 0.83 -5.96 -3.73
N ARG A 275 0.01 -4.93 -3.98
CA ARG A 275 0.47 -3.56 -4.18
C ARG A 275 -0.51 -2.55 -3.60
N ILE A 276 -0.02 -1.35 -3.34
CA ILE A 276 -0.87 -0.21 -3.02
C ILE A 276 -1.25 0.50 -4.33
N ASP A 277 -2.53 0.80 -4.48
CA ASP A 277 -3.01 1.76 -5.46
C ASP A 277 -3.23 3.10 -4.74
N TRP A 278 -2.38 4.08 -5.03
CA TRP A 278 -2.44 5.39 -4.42
C TRP A 278 -3.48 6.32 -5.06
N THR A 279 -4.10 5.90 -6.16
CA THR A 279 -5.12 6.70 -6.88
C THR A 279 -6.25 7.17 -5.98
N PRO A 280 -6.89 6.33 -5.13
CA PRO A 280 -7.96 6.78 -4.25
C PRO A 280 -7.53 7.92 -3.31
N TYR A 281 -6.32 7.82 -2.73
CA TYR A 281 -5.79 8.86 -1.86
C TYR A 281 -5.48 10.15 -2.61
N PHE A 282 -4.78 10.07 -3.73
CA PHE A 282 -4.42 11.25 -4.51
C PHE A 282 -5.66 11.99 -5.02
N VAL A 283 -6.65 11.28 -5.55
CA VAL A 283 -7.92 11.86 -5.98
C VAL A 283 -8.64 12.54 -4.81
N PHE A 284 -8.69 11.88 -3.65
CA PHE A 284 -9.29 12.44 -2.45
C PHE A 284 -8.58 13.73 -2.00
N ALA A 285 -7.27 13.68 -1.78
CA ALA A 285 -6.51 14.80 -1.23
C ALA A 285 -6.46 16.00 -2.19
N ILE A 286 -6.28 15.75 -3.50
CA ILE A 286 -6.30 16.81 -4.52
C ILE A 286 -7.69 17.47 -4.58
N LYS A 287 -8.78 16.69 -4.59
CA LYS A 287 -10.15 17.25 -4.55
C LYS A 287 -10.40 18.09 -3.31
N ALA A 288 -9.98 17.59 -2.13
CA ALA A 288 -10.13 18.33 -0.89
C ALA A 288 -9.37 19.67 -0.95
N ALA A 289 -8.12 19.68 -1.41
CA ALA A 289 -7.33 20.90 -1.58
C ALA A 289 -7.97 21.86 -2.60
N MET A 290 -8.46 21.37 -3.74
CA MET A 290 -9.15 22.19 -4.76
C MET A 290 -10.39 22.88 -4.21
N ASN A 291 -11.15 22.18 -3.35
CA ASN A 291 -12.39 22.68 -2.75
C ASN A 291 -12.16 23.49 -1.47
N GLY A 292 -10.95 23.51 -0.93
CA GLY A 292 -10.65 24.10 0.38
C GLY A 292 -11.28 23.29 1.53
N GLU A 293 -11.43 21.98 1.35
CA GLU A 293 -11.91 21.03 2.33
C GLU A 293 -10.73 20.52 3.19
N GLU A 294 -11.03 20.04 4.39
CA GLU A 294 -10.02 19.49 5.30
C GLU A 294 -9.48 18.15 4.80
N ILE A 295 -8.15 17.99 4.81
CA ILE A 295 -7.48 16.71 4.64
C ILE A 295 -7.16 16.19 6.05
N PRO A 296 -7.50 14.93 6.41
CA PRO A 296 -7.18 14.40 7.74
C PRO A 296 -5.67 14.30 7.95
N TYR A 297 -5.23 14.35 9.21
CA TYR A 297 -3.81 14.14 9.54
C TYR A 297 -3.30 12.78 9.08
N ASP A 298 -4.13 11.75 9.22
CA ASP A 298 -3.85 10.40 8.77
C ASP A 298 -4.96 9.88 7.88
N TRP A 299 -4.59 9.33 6.72
CA TRP A 299 -5.50 8.65 5.81
C TRP A 299 -5.01 7.23 5.55
N CYS A 300 -5.90 6.26 5.64
CA CYS A 300 -5.57 4.87 5.35
C CYS A 300 -6.71 4.21 4.57
N GLY A 301 -6.38 3.54 3.46
CA GLY A 301 -7.34 2.80 2.64
C GLY A 301 -6.96 1.33 2.54
N GLY A 302 -7.95 0.47 2.39
CA GLY A 302 -7.79 -0.98 2.30
C GLY A 302 -8.31 -1.57 0.99
N LEU A 303 -8.66 -2.86 1.05
CA LEU A 303 -9.30 -3.58 -0.06
C LEU A 303 -10.63 -2.92 -0.48
N LYS A 304 -11.44 -2.46 0.47
CA LYS A 304 -12.74 -1.81 0.21
C LYS A 304 -12.61 -0.51 -0.56
N GLU A 305 -11.61 0.29 -0.23
CA GLU A 305 -11.34 1.58 -0.84
C GLU A 305 -10.61 1.44 -2.19
N GLY A 306 -10.19 0.21 -2.54
CA GLY A 306 -9.41 -0.06 -3.74
C GLY A 306 -7.94 0.37 -3.63
N SER A 307 -7.47 0.72 -2.42
CA SER A 307 -6.08 1.10 -2.18
C SER A 307 -5.15 -0.10 -2.02
N VAL A 308 -5.71 -1.26 -1.69
CA VAL A 308 -4.97 -2.53 -1.65
C VAL A 308 -5.51 -3.44 -2.76
N VAL A 309 -4.63 -3.86 -3.63
CA VAL A 309 -4.96 -4.70 -4.77
C VAL A 309 -3.91 -5.80 -4.96
N LEU A 310 -4.31 -6.89 -5.63
CA LEU A 310 -3.39 -7.88 -6.16
C LEU A 310 -3.11 -7.59 -7.64
N THR A 311 -1.93 -7.90 -8.09
CA THR A 311 -1.61 -7.99 -9.53
C THR A 311 -2.29 -9.22 -10.14
N ASP A 312 -2.23 -9.35 -11.46
CA ASP A 312 -2.68 -10.57 -12.12
C ASP A 312 -1.95 -11.79 -11.57
N ILE A 313 -2.72 -12.87 -11.35
CA ILE A 313 -2.20 -14.14 -10.85
C ILE A 313 -1.68 -14.94 -12.03
N ASN A 314 -0.41 -15.33 -11.99
CA ASN A 314 0.14 -16.25 -12.98
C ASN A 314 -0.37 -17.68 -12.72
N THR A 315 -1.48 -18.03 -13.34
CA THR A 315 -2.13 -19.33 -13.17
C THR A 315 -1.32 -20.51 -13.71
N ASN A 316 -0.26 -20.27 -14.48
CA ASN A 316 0.66 -21.33 -14.91
C ASN A 316 1.62 -21.76 -13.78
N VAL A 317 1.82 -20.91 -12.77
CA VAL A 317 2.73 -21.14 -11.65
C VAL A 317 1.96 -21.33 -10.34
N ALA A 318 0.90 -20.59 -10.13
CA ALA A 318 0.04 -20.69 -8.94
C ALA A 318 -0.54 -22.11 -8.80
N ALA A 319 -0.81 -22.53 -7.57
CA ALA A 319 -1.50 -23.80 -7.32
C ALA A 319 -2.95 -23.75 -7.84
N GLU A 320 -3.48 -24.90 -8.22
CA GLU A 320 -4.90 -25.02 -8.60
C GLU A 320 -5.82 -24.54 -7.48
N GLY A 321 -6.86 -23.77 -7.81
CA GLY A 321 -7.83 -23.21 -6.85
C GLY A 321 -7.33 -21.93 -6.14
N THR A 322 -6.15 -21.39 -6.50
CA THR A 322 -5.63 -20.17 -5.88
C THR A 322 -6.56 -18.98 -6.11
N VAL A 323 -7.08 -18.79 -7.32
CA VAL A 323 -7.95 -17.64 -7.65
C VAL A 323 -9.20 -17.65 -6.78
N GLU A 324 -9.91 -18.77 -6.73
CA GLU A 324 -11.14 -18.94 -5.95
C GLU A 324 -10.90 -18.75 -4.45
N LYS A 325 -9.77 -19.27 -3.95
CA LYS A 325 -9.43 -19.12 -2.52
C LYS A 325 -9.08 -17.67 -2.17
N LEU A 326 -8.38 -16.95 -3.02
CA LEU A 326 -8.07 -15.55 -2.80
C LEU A 326 -9.32 -14.68 -2.80
N GLU A 327 -10.29 -14.94 -3.69
CA GLU A 327 -11.57 -14.22 -3.68
C GLU A 327 -12.40 -14.51 -2.40
N GLU A 328 -12.42 -15.77 -1.93
CA GLU A 328 -13.05 -16.14 -0.66
C GLU A 328 -12.42 -15.36 0.52
N VAL A 329 -11.09 -15.37 0.63
CA VAL A 329 -10.37 -14.73 1.73
C VAL A 329 -10.50 -13.21 1.64
N LYS A 330 -10.39 -12.63 0.43
CA LYS A 330 -10.60 -11.21 0.19
C LYS A 330 -11.95 -10.74 0.72
N LYS A 331 -13.00 -11.48 0.37
CA LYS A 331 -14.36 -11.20 0.88
C LYS A 331 -14.42 -11.25 2.41
N GLY A 332 -13.75 -12.23 3.03
CA GLY A 332 -13.71 -12.35 4.50
C GLY A 332 -12.97 -11.16 5.15
N LEU A 333 -11.91 -10.65 4.52
CA LEU A 333 -11.22 -9.44 4.98
C LEU A 333 -12.09 -8.18 4.82
N GLU A 334 -12.79 -8.06 3.68
CA GLU A 334 -13.67 -6.92 3.38
C GLU A 334 -14.91 -6.86 4.28
N ASP A 335 -15.50 -7.99 4.63
CA ASP A 335 -16.68 -8.04 5.50
C ASP A 335 -16.34 -8.18 7.00
N GLY A 336 -15.04 -8.27 7.34
CA GLY A 336 -14.55 -8.32 8.72
C GLY A 336 -14.76 -9.66 9.41
N THR A 337 -14.96 -10.74 8.67
CA THR A 337 -15.02 -12.11 9.21
C THR A 337 -13.65 -12.76 9.34
N ILE A 338 -12.63 -12.17 8.70
CA ILE A 338 -11.22 -12.53 8.81
C ILE A 338 -10.46 -11.31 9.31
N HIS A 339 -9.74 -11.46 10.42
CA HIS A 339 -8.80 -10.48 10.95
C HIS A 339 -7.37 -11.03 10.80
N VAL A 340 -6.52 -10.28 10.10
CA VAL A 340 -5.14 -10.72 9.81
C VAL A 340 -4.36 -10.99 11.09
N TYR A 341 -4.48 -10.11 12.06
CA TYR A 341 -3.76 -10.18 13.33
C TYR A 341 -4.66 -10.64 14.49
N ASP A 342 -5.50 -11.66 14.25
CA ASP A 342 -6.23 -12.37 15.30
C ASP A 342 -5.20 -13.02 16.25
N VAL A 343 -5.14 -12.56 17.50
CA VAL A 343 -4.16 -12.99 18.49
C VAL A 343 -4.28 -14.46 18.85
N THR A 344 -5.38 -15.12 18.49
CA THR A 344 -5.56 -16.57 18.69
C THR A 344 -4.78 -17.39 17.64
N THR A 345 -4.33 -16.77 16.54
CA THR A 345 -3.66 -17.44 15.42
C THR A 345 -2.14 -17.42 15.52
N PHE A 346 -1.56 -16.69 16.46
CA PHE A 346 -0.12 -16.62 16.66
C PHE A 346 0.27 -16.52 18.14
N THR A 347 1.54 -16.73 18.42
CA THR A 347 2.12 -16.57 19.75
C THR A 347 3.41 -15.74 19.65
N VAL A 348 3.79 -15.14 20.77
CA VAL A 348 5.08 -14.45 20.98
C VAL A 348 5.76 -15.12 22.17
N ASP A 349 6.97 -15.64 21.99
CA ASP A 349 7.70 -16.41 23.00
C ASP A 349 6.84 -17.57 23.60
N GLY A 350 6.08 -18.26 22.76
CA GLY A 350 5.21 -19.38 23.14
C GLY A 350 3.94 -18.99 23.87
N LYS A 351 3.56 -17.70 23.92
CA LYS A 351 2.38 -17.21 24.64
C LYS A 351 1.46 -16.45 23.70
N GLN A 352 0.17 -16.64 23.87
CA GLN A 352 -0.85 -15.72 23.32
C GLN A 352 -0.79 -14.37 24.03
N LEU A 353 -1.12 -13.31 23.31
CA LEU A 353 -1.19 -11.97 23.85
C LEU A 353 -2.63 -11.60 24.16
N ASP A 354 -2.85 -11.02 25.35
CA ASP A 354 -4.14 -10.42 25.74
C ASP A 354 -4.09 -8.88 25.68
N SER A 355 -2.88 -8.31 25.62
CA SER A 355 -2.62 -6.87 25.64
C SER A 355 -1.26 -6.59 25.02
N TYR A 356 -1.13 -5.47 24.32
CA TYR A 356 0.12 -4.95 23.83
C TYR A 356 0.09 -3.43 23.75
N LEU A 357 1.06 -2.78 24.38
CA LEU A 357 1.24 -1.33 24.28
C LEU A 357 2.17 -1.04 23.11
N ALA A 358 1.70 -0.28 22.13
CA ALA A 358 2.48 0.19 20.99
C ALA A 358 2.83 1.66 21.14
N ASP A 359 3.90 2.07 20.49
CA ASP A 359 4.22 3.47 20.23
C ASP A 359 3.50 3.89 18.93
N VAL A 360 2.48 4.70 19.08
CA VAL A 360 1.65 5.19 17.97
C VAL A 360 1.76 6.70 17.79
N ASP A 361 2.68 7.34 18.55
CA ASP A 361 2.94 8.79 18.51
C ASP A 361 1.67 9.65 18.73
N THR A 362 0.75 9.19 19.59
CA THR A 362 -0.44 9.99 19.93
C THR A 362 -0.12 11.18 20.81
N ASP A 363 1.07 11.21 21.40
CA ASP A 363 1.65 12.29 22.17
C ASP A 363 3.15 12.45 21.87
N PRO A 364 3.80 13.56 22.34
CA PRO A 364 5.22 13.81 22.06
C PRO A 364 6.22 12.96 22.84
N ALA A 365 5.78 12.00 23.64
CA ALA A 365 6.68 11.20 24.49
C ALA A 365 7.38 10.08 23.72
N TYR A 366 6.80 9.62 22.61
CA TYR A 366 7.30 8.54 21.77
C TYR A 366 7.56 7.24 22.56
N GLU A 367 6.64 6.91 23.48
CA GLU A 367 6.70 5.75 24.34
C GLU A 367 5.61 4.73 23.98
N LYS A 368 5.89 3.44 24.22
CA LYS A 368 4.91 2.37 24.02
C LYS A 368 3.87 2.40 25.14
N ASP A 369 2.83 3.19 25.00
CA ASP A 369 1.81 3.43 26.03
C ASP A 369 0.37 3.22 25.57
N THR A 370 0.15 3.02 24.27
CA THR A 370 -1.18 2.88 23.68
C THR A 370 -1.54 1.41 23.50
N GLU A 371 -2.65 0.96 24.16
CA GLU A 371 -3.18 -0.39 23.96
C GLU A 371 -3.73 -0.55 22.55
N VAL A 372 -3.28 -1.61 21.86
CA VAL A 372 -3.62 -1.87 20.46
C VAL A 372 -4.23 -3.25 20.21
N ILE A 373 -4.49 -4.04 21.26
CA ILE A 373 -5.25 -5.29 21.14
C ILE A 373 -6.67 -5.03 21.60
N HIS A 374 -7.62 -5.11 20.67
CA HIS A 374 -9.03 -4.92 20.92
C HIS A 374 -9.83 -6.06 20.31
N ASP A 375 -10.87 -6.52 20.99
CA ASP A 375 -11.77 -7.58 20.50
C ASP A 375 -11.08 -8.88 20.03
N GLY A 376 -9.84 -9.12 20.50
CA GLY A 376 -9.05 -10.32 20.19
C GLY A 376 -8.16 -10.20 18.95
N TYR A 377 -7.95 -9.01 18.43
CA TYR A 377 -6.99 -8.76 17.33
C TYR A 377 -6.21 -7.48 17.53
N PHE A 378 -5.03 -7.43 16.94
CA PHE A 378 -4.17 -6.26 16.95
C PHE A 378 -4.62 -5.26 15.88
N ASP A 379 -4.91 -4.03 16.30
CA ASP A 379 -5.27 -2.91 15.43
C ASP A 379 -4.01 -2.31 14.81
N GLU A 380 -3.72 -2.61 13.55
CA GLU A 380 -2.44 -2.25 12.93
C GLU A 380 -2.33 -0.79 12.49
N SER A 381 -3.45 -0.11 12.19
CA SER A 381 -3.45 1.25 11.60
C SER A 381 -4.63 2.12 12.08
N ASN A 382 -5.14 1.94 13.30
CA ASN A 382 -6.26 2.73 13.81
C ASN A 382 -5.84 4.08 14.41
N TYR A 383 -4.61 4.16 14.93
CA TYR A 383 -4.11 5.36 15.64
C TYR A 383 -3.26 6.27 14.77
N ARG A 384 -2.69 5.73 13.69
CA ARG A 384 -1.99 6.46 12.63
C ARG A 384 -2.07 5.66 11.32
N SER A 385 -1.82 6.31 10.19
CA SER A 385 -1.88 5.66 8.87
C SER A 385 -0.76 4.63 8.67
N ALA A 386 0.46 4.95 9.09
CA ALA A 386 1.59 4.02 8.99
C ALA A 386 1.49 2.89 10.03
N PRO A 387 1.90 1.67 9.68
CA PRO A 387 1.90 0.52 10.58
C PRO A 387 2.70 0.75 11.87
N TYR A 388 2.22 0.15 12.96
CA TYR A 388 2.93 0.08 14.25
C TYR A 388 3.01 -1.35 14.80
N PHE A 389 2.75 -2.36 13.96
CA PHE A 389 2.92 -3.77 14.31
C PHE A 389 4.41 -4.13 14.29
N ASP A 390 5.01 -4.29 15.46
CA ASP A 390 6.44 -4.59 15.63
C ASP A 390 6.71 -5.91 16.37
N LEU A 391 5.68 -6.76 16.52
CA LEU A 391 5.78 -8.04 17.22
C LEU A 391 6.64 -9.05 16.46
N ARG A 392 7.45 -9.80 17.20
CA ARG A 392 8.21 -10.96 16.70
C ARG A 392 7.45 -12.23 17.04
N ILE A 393 6.66 -12.73 16.09
CA ILE A 393 5.78 -13.90 16.33
C ILE A 393 6.54 -15.22 16.10
N ASP A 394 6.10 -16.28 16.79
CA ASP A 394 6.67 -17.61 16.66
C ASP A 394 6.44 -18.19 15.25
N GLY A 395 7.48 -18.86 14.72
CA GLY A 395 7.49 -19.45 13.39
C GLY A 395 8.22 -18.60 12.35
N ILE A 396 8.59 -17.36 12.70
CA ILE A 396 9.43 -16.47 11.91
C ILE A 396 10.82 -16.39 12.56
N ASN A 397 11.87 -16.66 11.79
CA ASN A 397 13.26 -16.63 12.22
C ASN A 397 13.98 -15.47 11.52
N LEU A 398 14.36 -14.45 12.27
CA LEU A 398 15.14 -13.33 11.77
C LEU A 398 16.62 -13.70 11.74
N LEU A 399 17.23 -13.66 10.56
CA LEU A 399 18.64 -14.06 10.37
C LEU A 399 19.59 -12.90 10.65
N ASP A 400 19.12 -11.69 10.47
CA ASP A 400 19.86 -10.46 10.66
C ASP A 400 18.90 -9.35 11.09
N GLU A 401 19.26 -8.55 12.09
CA GLU A 401 18.47 -7.42 12.60
C GLU A 401 19.32 -6.14 12.71
N LYS A 402 20.30 -5.98 11.81
CA LYS A 402 21.24 -4.83 11.88
C LYS A 402 20.64 -3.50 11.39
N TYR A 403 19.51 -3.52 10.72
CA TYR A 403 18.98 -2.35 10.03
C TYR A 403 17.68 -1.82 10.64
#